data_3d344d539c4c6b9156caf05c032c6c34
#
_entry.id   3d344d539c4c6b9156caf05c032c6c34
#
_cell.length_a   1.000
_cell.length_b   1.000
_cell.length_c   1.000
_cell.angle_alpha   90.00
_cell.angle_beta   90.00
_cell.angle_gamma   90.00
#
_symmetry.space_group_name_H-M   'P 1'
#
loop_
_entity.id
_entity.type
_entity.pdbx_description
1 polymer ?
#
loop_
_entity_poly.entity_id
_entity_poly.type
_entity_poly.pdbx_seq_one_letter_code
_entity_poly.pdbx_strand_id
1 'polypeptide(L)'
;MKILLLSPRLSGVGGIAQHVRRLARGLRGAGHEVKLVSIETLGVRLRKGLANPGYSVLAALKSMEERFDIVHGHNLPSAPAVKLARARARIVTLHGAYSRQIRLLYGGMLGSMAELFERWILRGVDAVTAVSLEAVRYYRGLGLKVIHIPNAIDLSEMPSEAERVSEPQITYLGRLSKEKGVDILVRAALMGLRGIVVAGDGPMRPLIERAAQKGLLKFLGPLPRAKALRILAGSDVAILPSREEGISTVLLEAMALRIPIVATRVGGTIEILGDGEDALLVNPDPGEIKEAVIKLLADRSLAKKLAENAYQRLLSNYEWRIVMEKYLRLYERLVDADS
;
A
#
# COMPACT_ATOMS: atom_id res chain seq x y z
N MET A 1 1.02 26.72 6.80
CA MET A 1 0.66 26.61 5.36
C MET A 1 -0.79 26.18 5.23
N LYS A 2 -1.45 26.65 4.16
CA LYS A 2 -2.79 26.18 3.74
C LYS A 2 -2.63 25.12 2.66
N ILE A 3 -3.05 23.88 2.97
CA ILE A 3 -2.75 22.70 2.16
C ILE A 3 -4.05 22.05 1.68
N LEU A 4 -4.15 21.78 0.37
CA LEU A 4 -5.23 20.99 -0.21
C LEU A 4 -4.72 19.57 -0.53
N LEU A 5 -5.30 18.55 0.09
CA LEU A 5 -5.05 17.15 -0.25
C LEU A 5 -6.20 16.61 -1.11
N LEU A 6 -5.84 16.03 -2.25
CA LEU A 6 -6.75 15.50 -3.25
C LEU A 6 -6.58 13.97 -3.36
N SER A 7 -7.64 13.23 -3.16
CA SER A 7 -7.63 11.76 -3.33
C SER A 7 -8.97 11.27 -3.83
N PRO A 8 -9.06 10.38 -4.82
CA PRO A 8 -10.34 9.88 -5.33
C PRO A 8 -11.22 9.29 -4.22
N ARG A 9 -10.61 8.63 -3.23
CA ARG A 9 -11.32 8.03 -2.09
C ARG A 9 -10.56 8.24 -0.78
N LEU A 10 -11.31 8.51 0.27
CA LEU A 10 -10.84 8.57 1.66
C LEU A 10 -11.43 7.44 2.51
N SER A 11 -12.50 6.78 2.03
CA SER A 11 -13.11 5.62 2.68
C SER A 11 -12.51 4.31 2.17
N GLY A 12 -12.64 3.24 2.98
CA GLY A 12 -12.18 1.90 2.65
C GLY A 12 -10.89 1.47 3.35
N VAL A 13 -10.59 0.18 3.23
CA VAL A 13 -9.45 -0.49 3.90
C VAL A 13 -8.16 -0.34 3.08
N GLY A 14 -8.19 0.30 1.91
CA GLY A 14 -7.05 0.42 1.01
C GLY A 14 -5.92 1.31 1.53
N GLY A 15 -4.67 0.94 1.24
CA GLY A 15 -3.47 1.63 1.69
C GLY A 15 -3.42 3.12 1.34
N ILE A 16 -3.94 3.52 0.17
CA ILE A 16 -3.97 4.92 -0.29
C ILE A 16 -4.83 5.79 0.63
N ALA A 17 -6.06 5.35 0.93
CA ALA A 17 -6.97 6.10 1.79
C ALA A 17 -6.38 6.27 3.21
N GLN A 18 -5.72 5.24 3.73
CA GLN A 18 -5.02 5.31 5.02
C GLN A 18 -3.85 6.30 4.97
N HIS A 19 -3.03 6.22 3.92
CA HIS A 19 -1.90 7.14 3.73
C HIS A 19 -2.36 8.60 3.73
N VAL A 20 -3.39 8.95 2.94
CA VAL A 20 -3.91 10.32 2.86
C VAL A 20 -4.49 10.79 4.19
N ARG A 21 -5.23 9.94 4.92
CA ARG A 21 -5.75 10.29 6.24
C ARG A 21 -4.65 10.53 7.28
N ARG A 22 -3.60 9.69 7.27
CA ARG A 22 -2.43 9.88 8.15
C ARG A 22 -1.69 11.17 7.80
N LEU A 23 -1.48 11.43 6.49
CA LEU A 23 -0.84 12.66 6.04
C LEU A 23 -1.64 13.89 6.49
N ALA A 24 -2.96 13.89 6.31
CA ALA A 24 -3.80 14.99 6.78
C ALA A 24 -3.75 15.19 8.29
N ARG A 25 -3.73 14.10 9.06
CA ARG A 25 -3.61 14.15 10.53
C ARG A 25 -2.24 14.70 10.95
N GLY A 26 -1.16 14.20 10.36
CA GLY A 26 0.20 14.65 10.65
C GLY A 26 0.41 16.13 10.32
N LEU A 27 -0.07 16.59 9.17
CA LEU A 27 0.00 18.00 8.77
C LEU A 27 -0.79 18.91 9.72
N ARG A 28 -2.00 18.52 10.13
CA ARG A 28 -2.78 19.27 11.14
C ARG A 28 -2.06 19.31 12.49
N GLY A 29 -1.48 18.17 12.90
CA GLY A 29 -0.66 18.10 14.12
C GLY A 29 0.59 19.01 14.07
N ALA A 30 1.13 19.26 12.87
CA ALA A 30 2.22 20.20 12.66
C ALA A 30 1.76 21.67 12.50
N GLY A 31 0.48 21.97 12.78
CA GLY A 31 -0.05 23.33 12.76
C GLY A 31 -0.47 23.85 11.38
N HIS A 32 -0.64 22.97 10.37
CA HIS A 32 -1.08 23.39 9.05
C HIS A 32 -2.60 23.32 8.90
N GLU A 33 -3.19 24.26 8.13
CA GLU A 33 -4.58 24.18 7.70
C GLU A 33 -4.70 23.17 6.55
N VAL A 34 -5.47 22.08 6.74
CA VAL A 34 -5.60 21.02 5.75
C VAL A 34 -7.03 20.82 5.32
N LYS A 35 -7.30 21.05 4.03
CA LYS A 35 -8.55 20.74 3.35
C LYS A 35 -8.42 19.42 2.60
N LEU A 36 -9.44 18.59 2.63
CA LEU A 36 -9.50 17.30 1.95
C LEU A 36 -10.61 17.32 0.89
N VAL A 37 -10.30 16.87 -0.32
CA VAL A 37 -11.26 16.68 -1.41
C VAL A 37 -11.20 15.25 -1.95
N SER A 38 -12.34 14.58 -1.90
CA SER A 38 -12.55 13.22 -2.40
C SER A 38 -13.99 13.07 -2.92
N ILE A 39 -14.31 11.92 -3.50
CA ILE A 39 -15.69 11.61 -3.91
C ILE A 39 -16.65 11.73 -2.71
N GLU A 40 -16.22 11.26 -1.54
CA GLU A 40 -17.02 11.31 -0.31
C GLU A 40 -17.27 12.76 0.17
N THR A 41 -16.21 13.60 0.15
CA THR A 41 -16.35 15.02 0.58
C THR A 41 -17.11 15.88 -0.43
N LEU A 42 -17.11 15.48 -1.70
CA LEU A 42 -17.92 16.12 -2.75
C LEU A 42 -19.39 15.72 -2.69
N GLY A 43 -19.75 14.70 -1.90
CA GLY A 43 -21.13 14.24 -1.73
C GLY A 43 -21.76 13.62 -2.98
N VAL A 44 -20.94 13.16 -3.95
CA VAL A 44 -21.41 12.69 -5.26
C VAL A 44 -21.39 11.17 -5.32
N ARG A 45 -22.51 10.56 -5.73
CA ARG A 45 -22.59 9.14 -6.05
C ARG A 45 -22.31 8.92 -7.53
N LEU A 46 -21.11 8.50 -7.86
CA LEU A 46 -20.69 8.21 -9.23
C LEU A 46 -20.78 6.71 -9.52
N ARG A 47 -21.27 6.33 -10.72
CA ARG A 47 -21.35 4.93 -11.16
C ARG A 47 -19.93 4.34 -11.31
N LYS A 48 -19.82 3.02 -11.08
CA LYS A 48 -18.58 2.28 -11.33
C LYS A 48 -18.13 2.49 -12.80
N GLY A 49 -16.87 2.90 -12.99
CA GLY A 49 -16.33 3.28 -14.31
C GLY A 49 -16.27 4.80 -14.56
N LEU A 50 -17.24 5.58 -14.09
CA LEU A 50 -17.26 7.05 -14.21
C LEU A 50 -16.74 7.75 -12.95
N ALA A 51 -16.43 7.01 -11.90
CA ALA A 51 -16.01 7.56 -10.61
C ALA A 51 -14.70 8.39 -10.72
N ASN A 52 -13.68 7.88 -11.39
CA ASN A 52 -12.41 8.59 -11.53
C ASN A 52 -12.50 9.80 -12.47
N PRO A 53 -13.08 9.73 -13.69
CA PRO A 53 -13.26 10.90 -14.54
C PRO A 53 -14.12 11.99 -13.88
N GLY A 54 -15.26 11.60 -13.30
CA GLY A 54 -16.14 12.55 -12.61
C GLY A 54 -15.48 13.24 -11.42
N TYR A 55 -14.71 12.47 -10.62
CA TYR A 55 -13.90 13.02 -9.55
C TYR A 55 -12.87 14.02 -10.09
N SER A 56 -12.14 13.69 -11.17
CA SER A 56 -11.11 14.56 -11.74
C SER A 56 -11.67 15.93 -12.11
N VAL A 57 -12.86 15.99 -12.72
CA VAL A 57 -13.53 17.25 -13.10
C VAL A 57 -13.95 18.03 -11.86
N LEU A 58 -14.70 17.40 -10.94
CA LEU A 58 -15.22 18.08 -9.75
C LEU A 58 -14.11 18.55 -8.81
N ALA A 59 -13.06 17.74 -8.64
CA ALA A 59 -11.90 18.11 -7.85
C ALA A 59 -11.14 19.29 -8.49
N ALA A 60 -11.05 19.34 -9.83
CA ALA A 60 -10.45 20.48 -10.54
C ALA A 60 -11.22 21.78 -10.27
N LEU A 61 -12.55 21.77 -10.43
CA LEU A 61 -13.37 22.94 -10.11
C LEU A 61 -13.16 23.39 -8.66
N LYS A 62 -13.19 22.44 -7.71
CA LYS A 62 -13.01 22.72 -6.28
C LYS A 62 -11.61 23.26 -5.95
N SER A 63 -10.57 22.81 -6.64
CA SER A 63 -9.19 23.27 -6.43
C SER A 63 -8.94 24.71 -6.94
N MET A 64 -9.82 25.25 -7.76
CA MET A 64 -9.74 26.62 -8.32
C MET A 64 -10.46 27.66 -7.47
N GLU A 65 -11.31 27.26 -6.51
CA GLU A 65 -12.12 28.18 -5.70
C GLU A 65 -11.27 29.04 -4.76
N GLU A 66 -10.19 28.51 -4.26
CA GLU A 66 -9.32 29.14 -3.26
C GLU A 66 -7.84 29.06 -3.67
N ARG A 67 -7.01 29.91 -3.05
CA ARG A 67 -5.54 29.83 -3.17
C ARG A 67 -4.97 29.01 -2.01
N PHE A 68 -4.00 28.13 -2.33
CA PHE A 68 -3.31 27.27 -1.39
C PHE A 68 -1.80 27.50 -1.46
N ASP A 69 -1.08 27.23 -0.37
CA ASP A 69 0.37 27.15 -0.41
C ASP A 69 0.79 25.87 -1.12
N ILE A 70 0.14 24.74 -0.77
CA ILE A 70 0.41 23.42 -1.36
C ILE A 70 -0.90 22.79 -1.85
N VAL A 71 -0.88 22.26 -3.06
CA VAL A 71 -1.90 21.29 -3.54
C VAL A 71 -1.23 19.97 -3.83
N HIS A 72 -1.63 18.94 -3.09
CA HIS A 72 -1.04 17.60 -3.16
C HIS A 72 -2.10 16.57 -3.54
N GLY A 73 -1.98 16.02 -4.74
CA GLY A 73 -2.85 14.98 -5.27
C GLY A 73 -2.26 13.57 -5.11
N HIS A 74 -3.12 12.62 -4.81
CA HIS A 74 -2.75 11.21 -4.74
C HIS A 74 -3.32 10.45 -5.93
N ASN A 75 -2.44 9.78 -6.66
CA ASN A 75 -2.69 9.10 -7.93
C ASN A 75 -3.12 10.00 -9.10
N LEU A 76 -3.01 9.42 -10.29
CA LEU A 76 -3.24 10.09 -11.55
C LEU A 76 -4.62 10.77 -11.69
N PRO A 77 -5.75 10.22 -11.16
CA PRO A 77 -7.04 10.91 -11.23
C PRO A 77 -7.08 12.27 -10.52
N SER A 78 -6.15 12.53 -9.57
CA SER A 78 -6.03 13.83 -8.90
C SER A 78 -5.17 14.83 -9.69
N ALA A 79 -4.35 14.37 -10.63
CA ALA A 79 -3.37 15.20 -11.33
C ALA A 79 -3.99 16.38 -12.14
N PRO A 80 -5.15 16.25 -12.82
CA PRO A 80 -5.79 17.38 -13.47
C PRO A 80 -6.16 18.49 -12.48
N ALA A 81 -6.71 18.13 -11.32
CA ALA A 81 -7.05 19.09 -10.28
C ALA A 81 -5.80 19.77 -9.69
N VAL A 82 -4.71 19.02 -9.49
CA VAL A 82 -3.43 19.57 -9.04
C VAL A 82 -2.89 20.58 -10.05
N LYS A 83 -2.90 20.23 -11.34
CA LYS A 83 -2.37 21.09 -12.41
C LYS A 83 -3.13 22.41 -12.56
N LEU A 84 -4.44 22.40 -12.38
CA LEU A 84 -5.33 23.56 -12.52
C LEU A 84 -5.48 24.39 -11.23
N ALA A 85 -5.02 23.86 -10.11
CA ALA A 85 -5.17 24.51 -8.81
C ALA A 85 -4.41 25.84 -8.71
N ARG A 86 -4.98 26.79 -7.97
CA ARG A 86 -4.33 28.04 -7.58
C ARG A 86 -3.43 27.80 -6.36
N ALA A 87 -2.18 27.40 -6.60
CA ALA A 87 -1.23 27.05 -5.55
C ALA A 87 0.15 27.60 -5.83
N ARG A 88 0.95 27.81 -4.75
CA ARG A 88 2.39 28.10 -4.85
C ARG A 88 3.15 26.85 -5.30
N ALA A 89 2.82 25.68 -4.74
CA ALA A 89 3.43 24.44 -5.19
C ALA A 89 2.39 23.30 -5.38
N ARG A 90 2.63 22.48 -6.40
CA ARG A 90 1.80 21.39 -6.90
C ARG A 90 2.54 20.08 -6.84
N ILE A 91 1.97 19.09 -6.14
CA ILE A 91 2.61 17.80 -5.90
C ILE A 91 1.66 16.68 -6.29
N VAL A 92 2.20 15.63 -6.91
CA VAL A 92 1.45 14.38 -7.15
C VAL A 92 2.22 13.21 -6.56
N THR A 93 1.58 12.44 -5.68
CA THR A 93 2.08 11.14 -5.18
C THR A 93 1.47 10.00 -5.96
N LEU A 94 2.32 9.13 -6.51
CA LEU A 94 1.95 7.96 -7.29
C LEU A 94 2.08 6.68 -6.44
N HIS A 95 1.00 5.93 -6.34
CA HIS A 95 0.95 4.68 -5.58
C HIS A 95 1.15 3.42 -6.45
N GLY A 96 1.52 3.60 -7.71
CA GLY A 96 1.82 2.54 -8.69
C GLY A 96 1.94 3.11 -10.10
N ALA A 97 2.30 2.27 -11.06
CA ALA A 97 2.42 2.62 -12.49
C ALA A 97 1.06 2.45 -13.19
N TYR A 98 0.31 3.54 -13.34
CA TYR A 98 -1.07 3.51 -13.84
C TYR A 98 -1.17 3.06 -15.31
N SER A 99 -0.35 3.62 -16.21
CA SER A 99 -0.34 3.23 -17.63
C SER A 99 0.09 1.77 -17.84
N ARG A 100 0.98 1.25 -16.99
CA ARG A 100 1.33 -0.19 -17.00
C ARG A 100 0.13 -1.05 -16.64
N GLN A 101 -0.68 -0.66 -15.66
CA GLN A 101 -1.92 -1.37 -15.32
C GLN A 101 -2.94 -1.31 -16.47
N ILE A 102 -3.10 -0.15 -17.12
CA ILE A 102 -3.96 -0.01 -18.31
C ILE A 102 -3.47 -0.92 -19.43
N ARG A 103 -2.16 -0.96 -19.68
CA ARG A 103 -1.56 -1.83 -20.70
C ARG A 103 -1.86 -3.31 -20.47
N LEU A 104 -1.80 -3.75 -19.22
CA LEU A 104 -2.11 -5.14 -18.85
C LEU A 104 -3.60 -5.47 -18.98
N LEU A 105 -4.49 -4.52 -18.69
CA LEU A 105 -5.94 -4.75 -18.70
C LEU A 105 -6.58 -4.54 -20.08
N TYR A 106 -6.09 -3.59 -20.86
CA TYR A 106 -6.75 -3.09 -22.07
C TYR A 106 -5.86 -3.11 -23.32
N GLY A 107 -4.62 -3.62 -23.22
CA GLY A 107 -3.69 -3.78 -24.34
C GLY A 107 -2.74 -2.61 -24.57
N GLY A 108 -1.79 -2.83 -25.49
CA GLY A 108 -0.64 -1.94 -25.68
C GLY A 108 -0.99 -0.53 -26.15
N MET A 109 -1.96 -0.38 -27.06
CA MET A 109 -2.34 0.94 -27.61
C MET A 109 -2.90 1.88 -26.54
N LEU A 110 -3.87 1.40 -25.75
CA LEU A 110 -4.43 2.18 -24.62
C LEU A 110 -3.39 2.45 -23.53
N GLY A 111 -2.50 1.49 -23.27
CA GLY A 111 -1.36 1.68 -22.37
C GLY A 111 -0.42 2.79 -22.83
N SER A 112 -0.12 2.87 -24.12
CA SER A 112 0.75 3.92 -24.68
C SER A 112 0.08 5.31 -24.64
N MET A 113 -1.21 5.39 -24.93
CA MET A 113 -1.98 6.64 -24.78
C MET A 113 -2.00 7.11 -23.30
N ALA A 114 -2.24 6.19 -22.38
CA ALA A 114 -2.20 6.50 -20.96
C ALA A 114 -0.81 6.98 -20.52
N GLU A 115 0.27 6.40 -21.03
CA GLU A 115 1.65 6.81 -20.77
C GLU A 115 1.94 8.23 -21.27
N LEU A 116 1.52 8.56 -22.48
CA LEU A 116 1.66 9.92 -23.03
C LEU A 116 0.89 10.94 -22.17
N PHE A 117 -0.32 10.60 -21.76
CA PHE A 117 -1.12 11.45 -20.87
C PHE A 117 -0.44 11.63 -19.49
N GLU A 118 0.07 10.55 -18.88
CA GLU A 118 0.83 10.61 -17.63
C GLU A 118 2.03 11.56 -17.74
N ARG A 119 2.83 11.39 -18.77
CA ARG A 119 4.00 12.25 -19.02
C ARG A 119 3.61 13.73 -19.16
N TRP A 120 2.57 14.01 -19.93
CA TRP A 120 2.10 15.36 -20.17
C TRP A 120 1.57 16.02 -18.88
N ILE A 121 0.75 15.30 -18.10
CA ILE A 121 0.12 15.88 -16.91
C ILE A 121 1.12 16.04 -15.77
N LEU A 122 2.02 15.07 -15.58
CA LEU A 122 3.00 15.05 -14.50
C LEU A 122 4.18 16.01 -14.74
N ARG A 123 4.46 16.39 -16.00
CA ARG A 123 5.43 17.47 -16.30
C ARG A 123 4.95 18.86 -15.92
N GLY A 124 3.66 19.02 -15.68
CA GLY A 124 3.06 20.31 -15.31
C GLY A 124 2.88 20.50 -13.81
N VAL A 125 3.59 19.74 -12.96
CA VAL A 125 3.58 19.88 -11.50
C VAL A 125 5.01 20.09 -10.97
N ASP A 126 5.13 20.73 -9.81
CA ASP A 126 6.41 21.14 -9.24
C ASP A 126 7.19 19.96 -8.64
N ALA A 127 6.47 18.93 -8.14
CA ALA A 127 7.08 17.69 -7.69
C ALA A 127 6.20 16.47 -7.95
N VAL A 128 6.85 15.38 -8.35
CA VAL A 128 6.23 14.04 -8.42
C VAL A 128 6.91 13.16 -7.38
N THR A 129 6.13 12.51 -6.53
CA THR A 129 6.64 11.51 -5.59
C THR A 129 6.06 10.14 -5.92
N ALA A 130 6.76 9.07 -5.55
CA ALA A 130 6.27 7.70 -5.68
C ALA A 130 6.60 6.90 -4.42
N VAL A 131 5.68 5.97 -4.08
CA VAL A 131 5.77 5.21 -2.82
C VAL A 131 6.64 3.95 -2.93
N SER A 132 7.02 3.52 -4.13
CA SER A 132 7.91 2.37 -4.36
C SER A 132 9.03 2.72 -5.32
N LEU A 133 10.20 2.09 -5.14
CA LEU A 133 11.34 2.25 -6.06
C LEU A 133 11.02 1.71 -7.46
N GLU A 134 10.16 0.71 -7.56
CA GLU A 134 9.66 0.23 -8.85
C GLU A 134 8.94 1.35 -9.61
N ALA A 135 8.01 2.06 -8.95
CA ALA A 135 7.33 3.20 -9.55
C ALA A 135 8.31 4.35 -9.86
N VAL A 136 9.27 4.62 -8.98
CA VAL A 136 10.32 5.61 -9.23
C VAL A 136 11.11 5.26 -10.50
N ARG A 137 11.57 4.02 -10.64
CA ARG A 137 12.31 3.56 -11.83
C ARG A 137 11.45 3.67 -13.09
N TYR A 138 10.19 3.24 -13.01
CA TYR A 138 9.25 3.34 -14.13
C TYR A 138 9.10 4.78 -14.62
N TYR A 139 8.74 5.71 -13.75
CA TYR A 139 8.50 7.09 -14.14
C TYR A 139 9.77 7.86 -14.50
N ARG A 140 10.92 7.51 -13.91
CA ARG A 140 12.23 8.03 -14.38
C ARG A 140 12.56 7.57 -15.80
N GLY A 141 12.23 6.33 -16.16
CA GLY A 141 12.31 5.80 -17.52
C GLY A 141 11.43 6.58 -18.52
N LEU A 142 10.36 7.22 -18.05
CA LEU A 142 9.53 8.13 -18.85
C LEU A 142 10.08 9.58 -18.91
N GLY A 143 11.26 9.84 -18.35
CA GLY A 143 11.90 11.16 -18.34
C GLY A 143 11.31 12.12 -17.31
N LEU A 144 10.72 11.61 -16.22
CA LEU A 144 10.20 12.42 -15.10
C LEU A 144 11.19 12.43 -13.94
N LYS A 145 11.31 13.56 -13.25
CA LYS A 145 12.02 13.65 -11.95
C LYS A 145 11.07 13.17 -10.86
N VAL A 146 11.40 12.04 -10.21
CA VAL A 146 10.55 11.45 -9.19
C VAL A 146 11.32 11.27 -7.90
N ILE A 147 10.71 11.71 -6.79
CA ILE A 147 11.23 11.60 -5.43
C ILE A 147 10.61 10.36 -4.77
N HIS A 148 11.43 9.53 -4.15
CA HIS A 148 10.95 8.39 -3.39
C HIS A 148 10.52 8.82 -1.99
N ILE A 149 9.23 8.69 -1.68
CA ILE A 149 8.66 8.80 -0.32
C ILE A 149 7.80 7.57 -0.08
N PRO A 150 8.26 6.58 0.69
CA PRO A 150 7.58 5.29 0.80
C PRO A 150 6.26 5.36 1.57
N ASN A 151 5.44 4.32 1.46
CA ASN A 151 4.35 4.09 2.39
C ASN A 151 4.91 3.87 3.81
N ALA A 152 4.11 4.18 4.81
CA ALA A 152 4.53 4.10 6.20
C ALA A 152 3.45 3.52 7.11
N ILE A 153 3.87 3.06 8.28
CA ILE A 153 3.02 2.60 9.37
C ILE A 153 3.11 3.57 10.55
N ASP A 154 1.96 3.86 11.12
CA ASP A 154 1.86 4.56 12.39
C ASP A 154 1.82 3.51 13.50
N LEU A 155 2.86 3.46 14.32
CA LEU A 155 2.97 2.48 15.40
C LEU A 155 1.89 2.65 16.47
N SER A 156 1.34 3.86 16.62
CA SER A 156 0.23 4.11 17.55
C SER A 156 -1.09 3.42 17.14
N GLU A 157 -1.20 2.98 15.88
CA GLU A 157 -2.36 2.23 15.38
C GLU A 157 -2.22 0.72 15.59
N MET A 158 -1.07 0.24 16.07
CA MET A 158 -0.88 -1.20 16.31
C MET A 158 -1.65 -1.65 17.55
N PRO A 159 -2.24 -2.86 17.54
CA PRO A 159 -3.01 -3.36 18.66
C PRO A 159 -2.10 -3.68 19.85
N SER A 160 -2.59 -3.44 21.05
CA SER A 160 -1.97 -3.90 22.30
C SER A 160 -2.28 -5.36 22.63
N GLU A 161 -3.31 -5.92 22.00
CA GLU A 161 -3.78 -7.28 22.24
C GLU A 161 -3.63 -8.13 20.99
N ALA A 162 -3.22 -9.39 21.19
CA ALA A 162 -3.15 -10.42 20.15
C ALA A 162 -4.35 -11.35 20.22
N GLU A 163 -4.84 -11.82 19.07
CA GLU A 163 -5.93 -12.79 18.99
C GLU A 163 -5.46 -14.05 18.25
N ARG A 164 -5.47 -15.20 18.95
CA ARG A 164 -5.14 -16.48 18.34
C ARG A 164 -6.42 -17.26 18.03
N VAL A 165 -6.46 -17.80 16.84
CA VAL A 165 -7.60 -18.60 16.33
C VAL A 165 -7.16 -19.96 15.78
N SER A 166 -5.88 -20.23 15.75
CA SER A 166 -5.25 -21.49 15.28
C SER A 166 -3.93 -21.75 16.00
N GLU A 167 -3.48 -23.01 16.01
CA GLU A 167 -2.17 -23.41 16.51
C GLU A 167 -1.55 -24.48 15.59
N PRO A 168 -0.41 -24.20 14.94
CA PRO A 168 0.19 -22.88 14.81
C PRO A 168 -0.74 -21.90 14.09
N GLN A 169 -0.43 -20.60 14.14
CA GLN A 169 -1.18 -19.56 13.41
C GLN A 169 -0.32 -18.95 12.32
N ILE A 170 -0.59 -19.29 11.07
CA ILE A 170 0.07 -18.79 9.87
C ILE A 170 -0.93 -17.87 9.17
N THR A 171 -0.74 -16.56 9.24
CA THR A 171 -1.77 -15.61 8.82
C THR A 171 -1.49 -15.00 7.45
N TYR A 172 -2.50 -15.05 6.60
CA TYR A 172 -2.63 -14.26 5.38
C TYR A 172 -3.73 -13.22 5.57
N LEU A 173 -3.39 -11.95 5.34
CA LEU A 173 -4.35 -10.85 5.27
C LEU A 173 -4.26 -10.17 3.91
N GLY A 174 -5.38 -10.00 3.23
CA GLY A 174 -5.37 -9.27 1.97
C GLY A 174 -6.50 -9.59 1.02
N ARG A 175 -6.40 -8.99 -0.17
CA ARG A 175 -7.34 -9.26 -1.26
C ARG A 175 -7.18 -10.69 -1.75
N LEU A 176 -8.31 -11.39 -1.88
CA LEU A 176 -8.33 -12.77 -2.39
C LEU A 176 -8.32 -12.77 -3.92
N SER A 177 -7.13 -12.71 -4.51
CA SER A 177 -6.94 -12.58 -5.96
C SER A 177 -5.69 -13.32 -6.43
N LYS A 178 -5.60 -13.54 -7.74
CA LYS A 178 -4.51 -14.33 -8.35
C LYS A 178 -3.14 -13.65 -8.19
N GLU A 179 -3.09 -12.33 -8.32
CA GLU A 179 -1.87 -11.55 -8.12
C GLU A 179 -1.35 -11.64 -6.68
N LYS A 180 -2.25 -11.85 -5.70
CA LYS A 180 -1.90 -12.05 -4.29
C LYS A 180 -1.57 -13.49 -3.93
N GLY A 181 -1.61 -14.40 -4.89
CA GLY A 181 -1.11 -15.77 -4.74
C GLY A 181 -1.92 -16.66 -3.79
N VAL A 182 -3.20 -16.37 -3.55
CA VAL A 182 -4.01 -17.19 -2.62
C VAL A 182 -4.21 -18.63 -3.10
N ASP A 183 -4.07 -18.89 -4.39
CA ASP A 183 -4.04 -20.25 -4.96
C ASP A 183 -2.75 -21.00 -4.59
N ILE A 184 -1.62 -20.30 -4.49
CA ILE A 184 -0.35 -20.88 -4.02
C ILE A 184 -0.51 -21.31 -2.55
N LEU A 185 -1.16 -20.47 -1.74
CA LEU A 185 -1.45 -20.77 -0.35
C LEU A 185 -2.32 -22.03 -0.18
N VAL A 186 -3.38 -22.17 -1.01
CA VAL A 186 -4.23 -23.37 -1.01
C VAL A 186 -3.43 -24.61 -1.42
N ARG A 187 -2.54 -24.51 -2.41
CA ARG A 187 -1.66 -25.62 -2.81
C ARG A 187 -0.68 -26.00 -1.69
N ALA A 188 -0.11 -25.02 -0.97
CA ALA A 188 0.75 -25.31 0.19
C ALA A 188 -0.04 -26.06 1.30
N ALA A 189 -1.31 -25.69 1.52
CA ALA A 189 -2.20 -26.41 2.43
C ALA A 189 -2.47 -27.86 1.98
N LEU A 190 -2.67 -28.08 0.67
CA LEU A 190 -2.83 -29.43 0.09
C LEU A 190 -1.55 -30.28 0.25
N MET A 191 -0.37 -29.64 0.23
CA MET A 191 0.92 -30.28 0.51
C MET A 191 1.17 -30.51 2.01
N GLY A 192 0.20 -30.24 2.87
CA GLY A 192 0.25 -30.54 4.30
C GLY A 192 0.67 -29.38 5.20
N LEU A 193 0.81 -28.16 4.71
CA LEU A 193 0.96 -26.98 5.59
C LEU A 193 -0.32 -26.79 6.40
N ARG A 194 -0.23 -26.77 7.73
CA ARG A 194 -1.34 -26.64 8.67
C ARG A 194 -1.31 -25.30 9.40
N GLY A 195 -2.45 -24.92 9.99
CA GLY A 195 -2.55 -23.69 10.79
C GLY A 195 -2.71 -22.41 9.97
N ILE A 196 -3.04 -22.52 8.69
CA ILE A 196 -3.26 -21.37 7.81
C ILE A 196 -4.57 -20.65 8.18
N VAL A 197 -4.47 -19.37 8.47
CA VAL A 197 -5.60 -18.46 8.74
C VAL A 197 -5.66 -17.41 7.64
N VAL A 198 -6.80 -17.31 6.97
CA VAL A 198 -7.01 -16.40 5.85
C VAL A 198 -8.11 -15.40 6.19
N ALA A 199 -7.81 -14.08 6.06
CA ALA A 199 -8.83 -13.05 6.15
C ALA A 199 -8.74 -12.09 4.96
N GLY A 200 -9.90 -11.73 4.42
CA GLY A 200 -10.03 -10.84 3.28
C GLY A 200 -11.22 -11.14 2.39
N ASP A 201 -11.28 -10.44 1.27
CA ASP A 201 -12.31 -10.64 0.24
C ASP A 201 -11.71 -10.45 -1.16
N GLY A 202 -12.35 -10.98 -2.18
CA GLY A 202 -11.91 -10.82 -3.56
C GLY A 202 -12.41 -11.91 -4.51
N PRO A 203 -12.01 -11.83 -5.80
CA PRO A 203 -12.50 -12.74 -6.84
C PRO A 203 -12.24 -14.24 -6.56
N MET A 204 -11.20 -14.56 -5.78
CA MET A 204 -10.84 -15.95 -5.46
C MET A 204 -11.43 -16.43 -4.12
N ARG A 205 -12.37 -15.68 -3.52
CA ARG A 205 -13.09 -16.10 -2.30
C ARG A 205 -13.70 -17.49 -2.42
N PRO A 206 -14.35 -17.91 -3.53
CA PRO A 206 -14.91 -19.27 -3.64
C PRO A 206 -13.85 -20.39 -3.56
N LEU A 207 -12.59 -20.12 -3.97
CA LEU A 207 -11.49 -21.06 -3.81
C LEU A 207 -11.13 -21.25 -2.33
N ILE A 208 -11.05 -20.15 -1.58
CA ILE A 208 -10.70 -20.16 -0.15
C ILE A 208 -11.82 -20.80 0.68
N GLU A 209 -13.09 -20.51 0.38
CA GLU A 209 -14.23 -21.13 1.06
C GLU A 209 -14.25 -22.66 0.87
N ARG A 210 -14.01 -23.14 -0.36
CA ARG A 210 -13.88 -24.58 -0.65
C ARG A 210 -12.71 -25.22 0.10
N ALA A 211 -11.57 -24.54 0.21
CA ALA A 211 -10.43 -25.03 0.97
C ALA A 211 -10.74 -25.10 2.47
N ALA A 212 -11.45 -24.12 3.00
CA ALA A 212 -11.88 -24.10 4.40
C ALA A 212 -12.90 -25.22 4.70
N GLN A 213 -13.87 -25.46 3.82
CA GLN A 213 -14.82 -26.58 3.94
C GLN A 213 -14.13 -27.96 3.98
N LYS A 214 -12.98 -28.08 3.30
CA LYS A 214 -12.15 -29.30 3.33
C LYS A 214 -11.21 -29.35 4.55
N GLY A 215 -11.30 -28.42 5.49
CA GLY A 215 -10.42 -28.35 6.67
C GLY A 215 -8.95 -28.04 6.37
N LEU A 216 -8.63 -27.52 5.18
CA LEU A 216 -7.25 -27.21 4.79
C LEU A 216 -6.73 -25.91 5.42
N LEU A 217 -7.63 -24.98 5.72
CA LEU A 217 -7.32 -23.67 6.30
C LEU A 217 -8.55 -23.12 7.06
N LYS A 218 -8.34 -22.10 7.89
CA LYS A 218 -9.40 -21.36 8.57
C LYS A 218 -9.68 -20.05 7.81
N PHE A 219 -10.89 -19.86 7.33
CA PHE A 219 -11.31 -18.65 6.64
C PHE A 219 -12.17 -17.78 7.55
N LEU A 220 -11.78 -16.53 7.75
CA LEU A 220 -12.44 -15.56 8.63
C LEU A 220 -13.32 -14.55 7.88
N GLY A 221 -13.30 -14.59 6.53
CA GLY A 221 -13.95 -13.55 5.72
C GLY A 221 -13.28 -12.19 5.80
N PRO A 222 -13.93 -11.12 5.30
CA PRO A 222 -13.45 -9.77 5.47
C PRO A 222 -13.60 -9.32 6.93
N LEU A 223 -12.54 -8.75 7.49
CA LEU A 223 -12.50 -8.29 8.89
C LEU A 223 -12.33 -6.76 8.96
N PRO A 224 -12.90 -6.12 9.99
CA PRO A 224 -12.50 -4.76 10.37
C PRO A 224 -10.98 -4.71 10.64
N ARG A 225 -10.32 -3.60 10.26
CA ARG A 225 -8.86 -3.46 10.37
C ARG A 225 -8.34 -3.78 11.79
N ALA A 226 -8.98 -3.26 12.82
CA ALA A 226 -8.55 -3.50 14.20
C ALA A 226 -8.54 -5.00 14.56
N LYS A 227 -9.54 -5.76 14.11
CA LYS A 227 -9.59 -7.22 14.31
C LYS A 227 -8.53 -7.93 13.47
N ALA A 228 -8.36 -7.53 12.21
CA ALA A 228 -7.33 -8.12 11.33
C ALA A 228 -5.92 -7.94 11.94
N LEU A 229 -5.61 -6.76 12.50
CA LEU A 229 -4.34 -6.52 13.17
C LEU A 229 -4.16 -7.34 14.44
N ARG A 230 -5.21 -7.57 15.25
CA ARG A 230 -5.13 -8.47 16.42
C ARG A 230 -4.86 -9.92 16.01
N ILE A 231 -5.50 -10.40 14.94
CA ILE A 231 -5.23 -11.74 14.37
C ILE A 231 -3.78 -11.81 13.89
N LEU A 232 -3.28 -10.78 13.19
CA LEU A 232 -1.89 -10.73 12.74
C LEU A 232 -0.92 -10.71 13.94
N ALA A 233 -1.21 -9.95 14.98
CA ALA A 233 -0.41 -9.88 16.20
C ALA A 233 -0.30 -11.25 16.93
N GLY A 234 -1.34 -12.10 16.81
CA GLY A 234 -1.34 -13.45 17.37
C GLY A 234 -0.66 -14.52 16.51
N SER A 235 -0.04 -14.14 15.39
CA SER A 235 0.52 -15.09 14.42
C SER A 235 1.92 -15.56 14.80
N ASP A 236 2.22 -16.82 14.50
CA ASP A 236 3.57 -17.35 14.54
C ASP A 236 4.36 -16.97 13.28
N VAL A 237 3.67 -16.86 12.13
CA VAL A 237 4.23 -16.45 10.84
C VAL A 237 3.19 -15.66 10.05
N ALA A 238 3.60 -14.53 9.47
CA ALA A 238 2.86 -13.83 8.43
C ALA A 238 3.29 -14.32 7.05
N ILE A 239 2.32 -14.62 6.17
CA ILE A 239 2.62 -15.15 4.84
C ILE A 239 2.09 -14.22 3.74
N LEU A 240 2.95 -13.88 2.78
CA LEU A 240 2.63 -13.03 1.62
C LEU A 240 3.05 -13.74 0.32
N PRO A 241 2.21 -14.61 -0.26
CA PRO A 241 2.54 -15.43 -1.43
C PRO A 241 2.32 -14.72 -2.77
N SER A 242 2.44 -13.39 -2.81
CA SER A 242 2.09 -12.57 -3.97
C SER A 242 2.92 -12.91 -5.21
N ARG A 243 2.32 -12.81 -6.40
CA ARG A 243 3.03 -12.82 -7.69
C ARG A 243 3.45 -11.43 -8.13
N GLU A 244 2.66 -10.44 -7.71
CA GLU A 244 2.93 -9.03 -7.94
C GLU A 244 2.59 -8.25 -6.68
N GLU A 245 3.49 -7.39 -6.25
CA GLU A 245 3.30 -6.56 -5.08
C GLU A 245 4.00 -5.21 -5.26
N GLY A 246 3.29 -4.13 -4.95
CA GLY A 246 3.92 -2.88 -4.63
C GLY A 246 4.43 -2.92 -3.18
N ILE A 247 4.41 -1.80 -2.49
CA ILE A 247 4.66 -1.80 -1.03
C ILE A 247 3.41 -2.26 -0.31
N SER A 248 3.44 -3.48 0.22
CA SER A 248 2.35 -4.08 0.98
C SER A 248 2.22 -3.44 2.37
N THR A 249 1.04 -2.89 2.68
CA THR A 249 0.77 -2.40 4.04
C THR A 249 0.76 -3.52 5.06
N VAL A 250 0.28 -4.71 4.69
CA VAL A 250 0.29 -5.90 5.57
C VAL A 250 1.72 -6.34 5.90
N LEU A 251 2.64 -6.20 4.96
CA LEU A 251 4.07 -6.45 5.20
C LEU A 251 4.61 -5.50 6.28
N LEU A 252 4.37 -4.21 6.12
CA LEU A 252 4.78 -3.21 7.10
C LEU A 252 4.08 -3.41 8.46
N GLU A 253 2.83 -3.87 8.46
CA GLU A 253 2.09 -4.22 9.68
C GLU A 253 2.70 -5.42 10.40
N ALA A 254 3.11 -6.46 9.65
CA ALA A 254 3.80 -7.64 10.22
C ALA A 254 5.17 -7.25 10.82
N MET A 255 5.93 -6.38 10.13
CA MET A 255 7.18 -5.82 10.65
C MET A 255 6.94 -5.04 11.94
N ALA A 256 5.91 -4.17 11.99
CA ALA A 256 5.56 -3.38 13.16
C ALA A 256 5.17 -4.23 14.39
N LEU A 257 4.54 -5.37 14.14
CA LEU A 257 4.12 -6.33 15.16
C LEU A 257 5.20 -7.36 15.53
N ARG A 258 6.39 -7.26 14.93
CA ARG A 258 7.49 -8.23 15.09
C ARG A 258 7.06 -9.68 14.82
N ILE A 259 6.24 -9.87 13.78
CA ILE A 259 5.82 -11.19 13.33
C ILE A 259 6.81 -11.70 12.30
N PRO A 260 7.36 -12.92 12.42
CA PRO A 260 8.21 -13.54 11.42
C PRO A 260 7.50 -13.61 10.06
N ILE A 261 8.21 -13.30 8.97
CA ILE A 261 7.63 -13.13 7.65
C ILE A 261 8.19 -14.18 6.68
N VAL A 262 7.29 -14.87 5.98
CA VAL A 262 7.59 -15.60 4.75
C VAL A 262 6.89 -14.86 3.60
N ALA A 263 7.64 -14.40 2.62
CA ALA A 263 7.09 -13.65 1.51
C ALA A 263 7.73 -14.07 0.18
N THR A 264 7.02 -13.86 -0.92
CA THR A 264 7.58 -14.12 -2.24
C THR A 264 8.52 -13.01 -2.67
N ARG A 265 9.54 -13.38 -3.42
CA ARG A 265 10.63 -12.53 -3.94
C ARG A 265 10.16 -11.72 -5.15
N VAL A 266 9.23 -10.78 -4.92
CA VAL A 266 8.58 -9.98 -5.97
C VAL A 266 8.52 -8.49 -5.63
N GLY A 267 8.57 -7.64 -6.65
CA GLY A 267 8.27 -6.21 -6.61
C GLY A 267 8.73 -5.49 -5.33
N GLY A 268 7.79 -4.85 -4.65
CA GLY A 268 8.04 -4.11 -3.42
C GLY A 268 8.47 -4.96 -2.22
N THR A 269 8.29 -6.29 -2.24
CA THR A 269 8.77 -7.16 -1.15
C THR A 269 10.30 -7.13 -1.06
N ILE A 270 11.00 -7.31 -2.19
CA ILE A 270 12.47 -7.25 -2.26
C ILE A 270 13.04 -5.84 -2.09
N GLU A 271 12.18 -4.83 -2.19
CA GLU A 271 12.54 -3.44 -1.93
C GLU A 271 12.62 -3.17 -0.41
N ILE A 272 11.77 -3.84 0.36
CA ILE A 272 11.60 -3.61 1.80
C ILE A 272 12.43 -4.58 2.62
N LEU A 273 12.51 -5.85 2.22
CA LEU A 273 13.08 -6.95 3.01
C LEU A 273 14.30 -7.57 2.34
N GLY A 274 15.32 -7.88 3.14
CA GLY A 274 16.45 -8.73 2.80
C GLY A 274 16.18 -10.20 3.14
N ASP A 275 16.47 -11.10 2.18
CA ASP A 275 16.34 -12.53 2.40
C ASP A 275 17.35 -13.06 3.42
N GLY A 276 16.87 -13.81 4.42
CA GLY A 276 17.70 -14.32 5.52
C GLY A 276 18.17 -13.24 6.51
N GLU A 277 17.87 -11.97 6.25
CA GLU A 277 18.19 -10.83 7.12
C GLU A 277 16.98 -10.39 7.93
N ASP A 278 15.85 -10.11 7.27
CA ASP A 278 14.62 -9.58 7.85
C ASP A 278 13.43 -10.52 7.67
N ALA A 279 13.50 -11.46 6.72
CA ALA A 279 12.43 -12.40 6.37
C ALA A 279 13.03 -13.62 5.65
N LEU A 280 12.21 -14.64 5.40
CA LEU A 280 12.51 -15.65 4.40
C LEU A 280 11.77 -15.27 3.09
N LEU A 281 12.56 -14.99 2.05
CA LEU A 281 12.05 -14.67 0.73
C LEU A 281 12.18 -15.90 -0.18
N VAL A 282 11.06 -16.32 -0.76
CA VAL A 282 10.96 -17.53 -1.58
C VAL A 282 10.40 -17.22 -2.97
N ASN A 283 10.49 -18.14 -3.91
CA ASN A 283 9.74 -18.04 -5.16
C ASN A 283 8.24 -18.21 -4.91
N PRO A 284 7.35 -17.78 -5.84
CA PRO A 284 5.91 -18.00 -5.73
C PRO A 284 5.55 -19.49 -6.00
N ASP A 285 6.16 -20.37 -5.21
CA ASP A 285 6.05 -21.83 -5.25
C ASP A 285 5.48 -22.35 -3.91
N PRO A 286 4.47 -23.24 -3.93
CA PRO A 286 3.84 -23.74 -2.72
C PRO A 286 4.75 -24.60 -1.85
N GLY A 287 5.74 -25.31 -2.45
CA GLY A 287 6.72 -26.12 -1.73
C GLY A 287 7.70 -25.24 -0.96
N GLU A 288 8.31 -24.24 -1.63
CA GLU A 288 9.23 -23.31 -1.00
C GLU A 288 8.56 -22.53 0.14
N ILE A 289 7.31 -22.10 -0.06
CA ILE A 289 6.52 -21.43 0.99
C ILE A 289 6.34 -22.34 2.20
N LYS A 290 5.95 -23.61 1.97
CA LYS A 290 5.77 -24.59 3.05
C LYS A 290 7.07 -24.81 3.83
N GLU A 291 8.17 -25.01 3.13
CA GLU A 291 9.49 -25.27 3.74
C GLU A 291 9.96 -24.07 4.58
N ALA A 292 9.83 -22.85 4.05
CA ALA A 292 10.19 -21.64 4.77
C ALA A 292 9.34 -21.43 6.04
N VAL A 293 8.04 -21.69 5.96
CA VAL A 293 7.16 -21.61 7.14
C VAL A 293 7.53 -22.65 8.19
N ILE A 294 7.75 -23.92 7.78
CA ILE A 294 8.17 -24.98 8.70
C ILE A 294 9.49 -24.62 9.37
N LYS A 295 10.45 -24.06 8.62
CA LYS A 295 11.73 -23.62 9.16
C LYS A 295 11.57 -22.57 10.27
N LEU A 296 10.71 -21.55 10.08
CA LEU A 296 10.48 -20.53 11.10
C LEU A 296 9.70 -21.08 12.31
N LEU A 297 8.80 -22.05 12.11
CA LEU A 297 8.09 -22.69 13.22
C LEU A 297 9.03 -23.58 14.06
N ALA A 298 9.99 -24.25 13.43
CA ALA A 298 10.95 -25.13 14.08
C ALA A 298 12.08 -24.35 14.78
N ASP A 299 12.57 -23.26 14.17
CA ASP A 299 13.65 -22.43 14.72
C ASP A 299 13.12 -21.09 15.22
N ARG A 300 12.70 -21.08 16.48
CA ARG A 300 12.18 -19.90 17.16
C ARG A 300 13.24 -18.78 17.33
N SER A 301 14.53 -19.14 17.40
CA SER A 301 15.62 -18.18 17.50
C SER A 301 15.79 -17.40 16.20
N LEU A 302 15.84 -18.12 15.08
CA LEU A 302 15.87 -17.52 13.75
C LEU A 302 14.64 -16.65 13.51
N ALA A 303 13.44 -17.16 13.81
CA ALA A 303 12.18 -16.43 13.64
C ALA A 303 12.19 -15.09 14.39
N LYS A 304 12.60 -15.10 15.67
CA LYS A 304 12.71 -13.89 16.49
C LYS A 304 13.76 -12.92 15.95
N LYS A 305 14.92 -13.41 15.53
CA LYS A 305 16.00 -12.60 14.95
C LYS A 305 15.52 -11.85 13.69
N LEU A 306 14.90 -12.58 12.75
CA LEU A 306 14.42 -11.99 11.50
C LEU A 306 13.33 -10.94 11.77
N ALA A 307 12.39 -11.26 12.66
CA ALA A 307 11.30 -10.34 13.02
C ALA A 307 11.81 -9.05 13.67
N GLU A 308 12.82 -9.14 14.55
CA GLU A 308 13.44 -7.96 15.17
C GLU A 308 14.20 -7.12 14.15
N ASN A 309 14.97 -7.74 13.25
CA ASN A 309 15.64 -7.01 12.17
C ASN A 309 14.65 -6.30 11.26
N ALA A 310 13.54 -6.96 10.88
CA ALA A 310 12.46 -6.35 10.12
C ALA A 310 11.86 -5.14 10.83
N TYR A 311 11.64 -5.23 12.15
CA TYR A 311 11.16 -4.11 12.97
C TYR A 311 12.14 -2.94 12.99
N GLN A 312 13.45 -3.18 13.16
CA GLN A 312 14.47 -2.13 13.14
C GLN A 312 14.54 -1.44 11.77
N ARG A 313 14.42 -2.20 10.68
CA ARG A 313 14.35 -1.65 9.33
C ARG A 313 13.09 -0.79 9.13
N LEU A 314 11.95 -1.22 9.68
CA LEU A 314 10.72 -0.43 9.67
C LEU A 314 10.91 0.90 10.42
N LEU A 315 11.46 0.88 11.64
CA LEU A 315 11.71 2.08 12.43
C LEU A 315 12.58 3.10 11.68
N SER A 316 13.60 2.62 10.96
CA SER A 316 14.54 3.47 10.27
C SER A 316 14.01 4.07 8.96
N ASN A 317 13.02 3.43 8.29
CA ASN A 317 12.66 3.80 6.92
C ASN A 317 11.16 3.99 6.69
N TYR A 318 10.31 3.27 7.43
CA TYR A 318 8.87 3.13 7.13
C TYR A 318 7.96 3.51 8.31
N GLU A 319 8.52 4.05 9.39
CA GLU A 319 7.75 4.62 10.49
C GLU A 319 7.19 5.98 10.07
N TRP A 320 5.95 6.25 10.49
CA TRP A 320 5.19 7.40 10.00
C TRP A 320 5.88 8.76 10.27
N ARG A 321 6.54 8.93 11.43
CA ARG A 321 7.24 10.18 11.74
C ARG A 321 8.34 10.50 10.72
N ILE A 322 9.13 9.49 10.33
CA ILE A 322 10.20 9.65 9.34
C ILE A 322 9.65 10.03 7.97
N VAL A 323 8.57 9.38 7.55
CA VAL A 323 7.93 9.67 6.27
C VAL A 323 7.25 11.03 6.29
N MET A 324 6.64 11.42 7.41
CA MET A 324 6.05 12.74 7.60
C MET A 324 7.08 13.87 7.50
N GLU A 325 8.27 13.70 8.12
CA GLU A 325 9.37 14.66 7.98
C GLU A 325 9.81 14.84 6.51
N LYS A 326 9.86 13.74 5.73
CA LYS A 326 10.19 13.82 4.29
C LYS A 326 9.17 14.69 3.53
N TYR A 327 7.87 14.56 3.85
CA TYR A 327 6.84 15.41 3.25
C TYR A 327 6.96 16.87 3.70
N LEU A 328 7.16 17.13 4.98
CA LEU A 328 7.32 18.49 5.49
C LEU A 328 8.51 19.21 4.83
N ARG A 329 9.69 18.58 4.81
CA ARG A 329 10.87 19.12 4.13
C ARG A 329 10.65 19.35 2.62
N LEU A 330 9.89 18.47 1.96
CA LEU A 330 9.53 18.67 0.56
C LEU A 330 8.64 19.90 0.38
N TYR A 331 7.63 20.07 1.24
CA TYR A 331 6.70 21.19 1.17
C TYR A 331 7.40 22.53 1.43
N GLU A 332 8.21 22.62 2.48
CA GLU A 332 9.01 23.80 2.82
C GLU A 332 9.89 24.20 1.64
N ARG A 333 10.68 23.27 1.12
CA ARG A 333 11.57 23.53 -0.03
C ARG A 333 10.84 24.05 -1.26
N LEU A 334 9.64 23.54 -1.55
CA LEU A 334 8.88 23.95 -2.73
C LEU A 334 8.23 25.34 -2.55
N VAL A 335 7.81 25.68 -1.33
CA VAL A 335 7.22 27.00 -1.03
C VAL A 335 8.32 28.07 -0.97
N ASP A 336 9.50 27.76 -0.41
CA ASP A 336 10.62 28.68 -0.32
C ASP A 336 11.28 28.97 -1.70
N ALA A 337 11.27 27.99 -2.60
CA ALA A 337 11.80 28.16 -3.96
C ALA A 337 10.97 29.11 -4.83
N ASP A 338 9.71 29.41 -4.44
CA ASP A 338 8.79 30.31 -5.13
C ASP A 338 8.72 31.71 -4.45
N SER A 339 9.53 31.91 -3.41
CA SER A 339 9.68 33.18 -2.68
C SER A 339 10.87 33.96 -3.20
#